data_ceffd60114f96ea30bc269749dd7258c
#
_entry.id   ceffd60114f96ea30bc269749dd7258c
#
_cell.length_a   1.000
_cell.length_b   1.000
_cell.length_c   1.000
_cell.angle_alpha   90.00
_cell.angle_beta   90.00
_cell.angle_gamma   90.00
#
_symmetry.space_group_name_H-M   'P 1'
#
loop_
_entity.id
_entity.type
_entity.pdbx_description
1 polymer ?
#
loop_
_entity_poly.entity_id
_entity_poly.type
_entity_poly.pdbx_seq_one_letter_code
_entity_poly.pdbx_strand_id
1 'polypeptide(L)'
;MSTIYISKTNDQNEFVTKIVKIYKQQLDQTQTIFIKPNIVSFEPYPTTTHPKTLDTILTLLSNKNLIIGDGHAVDTGITKNILENHPLKKICNNHNLELINLYKKKMKKYTSLRGYKIKTSTIPNECDYVISLPVLKAHKQCGLSGALKNQFGYLSKLDRILMHTKIKDIHKGIAEVNIANPTNLFIVDAIQTLTKAQECRHGGCPAQLNTMMAGTDPVAMDTLSQKMLQTIDHTIKTNIKHINYAEQYGIGKKDHKIKEI
;
A
#
# COMPACT_ATOMS: atom_id res chain seq x y z
N MET A 1 -18.56 -4.37 -11.48
CA MET A 1 -17.53 -5.38 -11.15
C MET A 1 -16.19 -4.80 -11.56
N SER A 2 -15.26 -4.67 -10.63
CA SER A 2 -13.93 -4.10 -10.86
C SER A 2 -13.04 -5.10 -11.63
N THR A 3 -12.07 -4.59 -12.40
CA THR A 3 -11.10 -5.41 -13.12
C THR A 3 -9.77 -5.40 -12.39
N ILE A 4 -9.21 -6.57 -12.14
CA ILE A 4 -7.83 -6.75 -11.66
C ILE A 4 -6.99 -7.24 -12.83
N TYR A 5 -5.97 -6.47 -13.19
CA TYR A 5 -4.93 -6.89 -14.12
C TYR A 5 -3.91 -7.72 -13.35
N ILE A 6 -3.55 -8.89 -13.86
CA ILE A 6 -2.62 -9.81 -13.21
C ILE A 6 -1.61 -10.37 -14.22
N SER A 7 -0.40 -10.62 -13.75
CA SER A 7 0.61 -11.35 -14.53
C SER A 7 1.42 -12.27 -13.63
N LYS A 8 1.66 -13.48 -14.08
CA LYS A 8 2.71 -14.37 -13.56
C LYS A 8 4.04 -13.86 -14.10
N THR A 9 4.85 -13.26 -13.24
CA THR A 9 6.10 -12.62 -13.64
C THR A 9 7.11 -12.56 -12.50
N ASN A 10 8.37 -12.40 -12.85
CA ASN A 10 9.48 -12.06 -11.95
C ASN A 10 10.09 -10.69 -12.31
N ASP A 11 9.42 -9.92 -13.16
CA ASP A 11 9.90 -8.62 -13.62
C ASP A 11 8.89 -7.52 -13.31
N GLN A 12 9.21 -6.73 -12.27
CA GLN A 12 8.41 -5.57 -11.85
C GLN A 12 8.33 -4.52 -12.98
N ASN A 13 9.43 -4.32 -13.72
CA ASN A 13 9.51 -3.27 -14.73
C ASN A 13 8.53 -3.53 -15.88
N GLU A 14 8.50 -4.76 -16.40
CA GLU A 14 7.58 -5.15 -17.46
C GLU A 14 6.13 -4.93 -17.05
N PHE A 15 5.75 -5.44 -15.86
CA PHE A 15 4.38 -5.32 -15.38
C PHE A 15 3.97 -3.87 -15.16
N VAL A 16 4.80 -3.08 -14.46
CA VAL A 16 4.51 -1.66 -14.18
C VAL A 16 4.36 -0.88 -15.49
N THR A 17 5.20 -1.15 -16.49
CA THR A 17 5.13 -0.51 -17.81
C THR A 17 3.79 -0.80 -18.50
N LYS A 18 3.33 -2.06 -18.48
CA LYS A 18 2.02 -2.43 -19.02
C LYS A 18 0.88 -1.71 -18.30
N ILE A 19 0.94 -1.62 -16.97
CA ILE A 19 -0.08 -0.95 -16.16
C ILE A 19 -0.15 0.56 -16.45
N VAL A 20 1.00 1.24 -16.50
CA VAL A 20 1.04 2.67 -16.85
C VAL A 20 0.46 2.91 -18.24
N LYS A 21 0.71 2.02 -19.20
CA LYS A 21 0.12 2.09 -20.55
C LYS A 21 -1.41 1.90 -20.52
N ILE A 22 -1.92 0.96 -19.71
CA ILE A 22 -3.38 0.72 -19.57
C ILE A 22 -4.08 1.94 -18.97
N TYR A 23 -3.47 2.59 -17.98
CA TYR A 23 -4.03 3.78 -17.32
C TYR A 23 -3.57 5.10 -17.93
N LYS A 24 -2.93 5.07 -19.11
CA LYS A 24 -2.33 6.25 -19.74
C LYS A 24 -3.31 7.42 -19.88
N GLN A 25 -4.53 7.16 -20.34
CA GLN A 25 -5.54 8.22 -20.53
C GLN A 25 -5.84 8.97 -19.22
N GLN A 26 -6.00 8.28 -18.10
CA GLN A 26 -6.24 8.89 -16.80
C GLN A 26 -5.00 9.66 -16.32
N LEU A 27 -3.81 9.06 -16.48
CA LEU A 27 -2.55 9.66 -16.06
C LEU A 27 -2.20 10.91 -16.89
N ASP A 28 -2.52 10.91 -18.17
CA ASP A 28 -2.28 12.07 -19.04
C ASP A 28 -3.09 13.30 -18.60
N GLN A 29 -4.28 13.10 -18.04
CA GLN A 29 -5.17 14.16 -17.56
C GLN A 29 -4.77 14.73 -16.19
N THR A 30 -3.78 14.17 -15.52
CA THR A 30 -3.31 14.59 -14.20
C THR A 30 -1.98 15.35 -14.30
N GLN A 31 -1.75 16.28 -13.38
CA GLN A 31 -0.48 17.01 -13.28
C GLN A 31 0.30 16.59 -12.04
N THR A 32 -0.36 16.50 -10.90
CA THR A 32 0.27 16.15 -9.61
C THR A 32 -0.13 14.76 -9.18
N ILE A 33 0.86 13.87 -9.04
CA ILE A 33 0.65 12.47 -8.66
C ILE A 33 1.35 12.17 -7.35
N PHE A 34 0.59 11.69 -6.37
CA PHE A 34 1.16 11.15 -5.14
C PHE A 34 1.47 9.66 -5.30
N ILE A 35 2.72 9.27 -5.04
CA ILE A 35 3.17 7.88 -5.05
C ILE A 35 3.38 7.42 -3.61
N LYS A 36 2.66 6.40 -3.21
CA LYS A 36 2.71 5.81 -1.89
C LYS A 36 3.42 4.46 -1.91
N PRO A 37 4.73 4.38 -1.66
CA PRO A 37 5.40 3.10 -1.44
C PRO A 37 4.90 2.43 -0.16
N ASN A 38 5.33 1.21 0.09
CA ASN A 38 5.22 0.53 1.36
C ASN A 38 6.58 0.60 2.09
N ILE A 39 6.74 1.55 3.01
CA ILE A 39 7.94 1.66 3.85
C ILE A 39 7.56 1.28 5.27
N VAL A 40 7.97 0.09 5.69
CA VAL A 40 7.66 -0.44 7.04
C VAL A 40 8.81 -0.15 7.98
N SER A 41 10.01 -0.62 7.64
CA SER A 41 11.24 -0.53 8.45
C SER A 41 12.46 -0.45 7.53
N PHE A 42 13.66 -0.68 8.08
CA PHE A 42 14.90 -0.81 7.28
C PHE A 42 15.02 -2.13 6.53
N GLU A 43 14.14 -3.08 6.80
CA GLU A 43 14.18 -4.35 6.08
C GLU A 43 13.95 -4.14 4.59
N PRO A 44 14.74 -4.81 3.72
CA PRO A 44 14.58 -4.70 2.28
C PRO A 44 13.29 -5.37 1.78
N TYR A 45 13.09 -5.38 0.50
CA TYR A 45 12.08 -6.21 -0.16
C TYR A 45 12.23 -7.69 0.27
N PRO A 46 11.15 -8.42 0.55
CA PRO A 46 9.75 -8.05 0.34
C PRO A 46 9.05 -7.37 1.54
N THR A 47 9.76 -6.92 2.57
CA THR A 47 9.14 -6.14 3.65
C THR A 47 8.68 -4.77 3.14
N THR A 48 9.44 -4.16 2.24
CA THR A 48 9.17 -2.84 1.65
C THR A 48 8.99 -2.94 0.14
N THR A 49 8.49 -1.89 -0.50
CA THR A 49 8.35 -1.82 -1.97
C THR A 49 9.68 -2.11 -2.65
N HIS A 50 9.64 -2.91 -3.71
CA HIS A 50 10.82 -3.23 -4.50
C HIS A 50 11.40 -1.97 -5.17
N PRO A 51 12.71 -1.71 -5.10
CA PRO A 51 13.34 -0.52 -5.72
C PRO A 51 13.02 -0.37 -7.21
N LYS A 52 13.03 -1.45 -8.00
CA LYS A 52 12.66 -1.41 -9.42
C LYS A 52 11.22 -0.92 -9.65
N THR A 53 10.26 -1.34 -8.81
CA THR A 53 8.87 -0.89 -8.93
C THR A 53 8.77 0.62 -8.80
N LEU A 54 9.46 1.19 -7.80
CA LEU A 54 9.48 2.65 -7.62
C LEU A 54 10.21 3.34 -8.76
N ASP A 55 11.41 2.90 -9.11
CA ASP A 55 12.23 3.48 -10.17
C ASP A 55 11.49 3.52 -11.52
N THR A 56 10.84 2.40 -11.89
CA THR A 56 10.05 2.32 -13.11
C THR A 56 8.90 3.34 -13.13
N ILE A 57 8.14 3.45 -12.05
CA ILE A 57 7.05 4.44 -11.95
C ILE A 57 7.59 5.87 -12.08
N LEU A 58 8.69 6.19 -11.39
CA LEU A 58 9.29 7.53 -11.46
C LEU A 58 9.81 7.86 -12.85
N THR A 59 10.40 6.88 -13.54
CA THR A 59 10.87 7.03 -14.92
C THR A 59 9.71 7.28 -15.89
N LEU A 60 8.67 6.45 -15.82
CA LEU A 60 7.53 6.51 -16.76
C LEU A 60 6.67 7.78 -16.57
N LEU A 61 6.67 8.35 -15.37
CA LEU A 61 5.88 9.54 -15.03
C LEU A 61 6.75 10.78 -14.80
N SER A 62 7.98 10.80 -15.29
CA SER A 62 8.96 11.88 -15.09
C SER A 62 8.51 13.24 -15.60
N ASN A 63 7.53 13.29 -16.50
CA ASN A 63 6.92 14.52 -17.00
C ASN A 63 5.81 15.09 -16.10
N LYS A 64 5.53 14.47 -14.93
CA LYS A 64 4.52 14.87 -13.96
C LYS A 64 5.16 15.49 -12.71
N ASN A 65 4.37 16.24 -11.96
CA ASN A 65 4.77 16.67 -10.62
C ASN A 65 4.57 15.51 -9.64
N LEU A 66 5.67 14.83 -9.26
CA LEU A 66 5.63 13.63 -8.43
C LEU A 66 5.93 13.96 -6.97
N ILE A 67 5.06 13.50 -6.08
CA ILE A 67 5.24 13.56 -4.63
C ILE A 67 5.32 12.14 -4.10
N ILE A 68 6.42 11.76 -3.44
CA ILE A 68 6.63 10.41 -2.91
C ILE A 68 6.69 10.45 -1.40
N GLY A 69 5.90 9.62 -0.70
CA GLY A 69 5.95 9.63 0.74
C GLY A 69 5.28 8.46 1.43
N ASP A 70 5.71 8.19 2.67
CA ASP A 70 5.09 7.22 3.57
C ASP A 70 5.28 7.60 5.04
N GLY A 71 4.51 6.94 5.92
CA GLY A 71 4.75 6.87 7.35
C GLY A 71 5.19 5.45 7.72
N HIS A 72 6.44 5.31 8.19
CA HIS A 72 7.00 4.00 8.60
C HIS A 72 6.29 3.39 9.82
N ALA A 73 6.53 2.11 10.14
CA ALA A 73 5.94 1.46 11.30
C ALA A 73 6.36 2.16 12.62
N VAL A 74 5.46 2.13 13.61
CA VAL A 74 5.68 2.85 14.89
C VAL A 74 6.58 2.09 15.86
N ASP A 75 6.77 0.80 15.66
CA ASP A 75 7.57 -0.12 16.47
C ASP A 75 9.01 -0.30 15.97
N THR A 76 9.44 0.53 15.04
CA THR A 76 10.82 0.52 14.51
C THR A 76 11.84 1.18 15.44
N GLY A 77 11.41 1.50 16.67
CA GLY A 77 12.25 2.15 17.68
C GLY A 77 12.44 3.65 17.46
N ILE A 78 13.26 4.24 18.32
CA ILE A 78 13.61 5.68 18.28
C ILE A 78 14.59 6.00 17.14
N THR A 79 14.91 5.05 16.30
CA THR A 79 15.83 5.25 15.16
C THR A 79 15.29 6.32 14.22
N LYS A 80 15.84 7.49 14.40
CA LYS A 80 15.28 8.79 14.10
C LYS A 80 15.03 9.07 12.61
N ASN A 81 15.53 8.24 11.69
CA ASN A 81 15.57 8.64 10.29
C ASN A 81 15.39 7.45 9.33
N ILE A 82 14.34 6.63 9.55
CA ILE A 82 14.11 5.47 8.65
C ILE A 82 14.02 5.90 7.20
N LEU A 83 13.23 6.92 6.88
CA LEU A 83 13.10 7.37 5.51
C LEU A 83 14.36 8.05 4.98
N GLU A 84 15.12 8.73 5.84
CA GLU A 84 16.35 9.44 5.45
C GLU A 84 17.48 8.49 5.01
N ASN A 85 17.51 7.28 5.59
CA ASN A 85 18.50 6.25 5.28
C ASN A 85 17.93 5.05 4.52
N HIS A 86 16.65 5.13 4.12
CA HIS A 86 15.99 4.03 3.44
C HIS A 86 16.50 3.86 2.00
N PRO A 87 16.70 2.61 1.49
CA PRO A 87 17.18 2.39 0.12
C PRO A 87 16.34 3.10 -0.96
N LEU A 88 15.02 3.22 -0.76
CA LEU A 88 14.14 3.93 -1.70
C LEU A 88 14.44 5.43 -1.77
N LYS A 89 15.07 6.04 -0.75
CA LYS A 89 15.53 7.43 -0.85
C LYS A 89 16.58 7.62 -1.93
N LYS A 90 17.49 6.66 -2.08
CA LYS A 90 18.49 6.71 -3.17
C LYS A 90 17.80 6.70 -4.53
N ILE A 91 16.75 5.91 -4.69
CA ILE A 91 15.96 5.90 -5.94
C ILE A 91 15.31 7.28 -6.17
N CYS A 92 14.64 7.85 -5.16
CA CYS A 92 14.06 9.19 -5.29
C CYS A 92 15.12 10.24 -5.65
N ASN A 93 16.29 10.22 -5.00
CA ASN A 93 17.39 11.16 -5.27
C ASN A 93 17.89 11.06 -6.72
N ASN A 94 17.97 9.85 -7.31
CA ASN A 94 18.36 9.65 -8.70
C ASN A 94 17.41 10.34 -9.70
N HIS A 95 16.17 10.57 -9.28
CA HIS A 95 15.14 11.30 -10.04
C HIS A 95 15.01 12.77 -9.60
N ASN A 96 15.92 13.30 -8.77
CA ASN A 96 15.84 14.63 -8.17
C ASN A 96 14.55 14.87 -7.35
N LEU A 97 14.03 13.82 -6.68
CA LEU A 97 12.80 13.84 -5.88
C LEU A 97 13.09 13.59 -4.40
N GLU A 98 12.26 14.14 -3.51
CA GLU A 98 12.35 13.91 -2.07
C GLU A 98 11.46 12.71 -1.68
N LEU A 99 11.97 11.82 -0.83
CA LEU A 99 11.14 10.84 -0.12
C LEU A 99 10.60 11.46 1.17
N ILE A 100 9.33 11.82 1.18
CA ILE A 100 8.68 12.59 2.24
C ILE A 100 8.28 11.68 3.42
N ASN A 101 8.65 12.09 4.64
CA ASN A 101 8.11 11.51 5.86
C ASN A 101 6.76 12.16 6.21
N LEU A 102 5.66 11.43 6.01
CA LEU A 102 4.31 11.95 6.25
C LEU A 102 4.05 12.35 7.71
N TYR A 103 4.79 11.80 8.68
CA TYR A 103 4.68 12.23 10.08
C TYR A 103 5.19 13.65 10.32
N LYS A 104 6.05 14.18 9.44
CA LYS A 104 6.61 15.53 9.50
C LYS A 104 5.76 16.55 8.72
N LYS A 105 4.68 16.11 8.07
CA LYS A 105 3.84 16.96 7.19
C LYS A 105 2.47 17.22 7.85
N LYS A 106 1.69 18.11 7.23
CA LYS A 106 0.36 18.51 7.70
C LYS A 106 -0.57 17.30 7.79
N MET A 107 -1.30 17.24 8.90
CA MET A 107 -2.32 16.21 9.13
C MET A 107 -3.64 16.87 9.53
N LYS A 108 -4.76 16.32 9.07
CA LYS A 108 -6.11 16.71 9.45
C LYS A 108 -6.79 15.68 10.36
N LYS A 109 -7.67 16.17 11.25
CA LYS A 109 -8.62 15.29 11.95
C LYS A 109 -9.73 14.91 10.97
N TYR A 110 -10.10 13.65 10.98
CA TYR A 110 -11.20 13.10 10.23
C TYR A 110 -12.12 12.36 11.19
N THR A 111 -13.42 12.67 11.14
CA THR A 111 -14.45 11.93 11.86
C THR A 111 -15.42 11.37 10.83
N SER A 112 -15.54 10.06 10.78
CA SER A 112 -16.43 9.40 9.83
C SER A 112 -17.90 9.56 10.24
N LEU A 113 -18.82 9.31 9.31
CA LEU A 113 -20.26 9.23 9.59
C LEU A 113 -20.61 8.17 10.64
N ARG A 114 -19.73 7.20 10.87
CA ARG A 114 -19.84 6.14 11.88
C ARG A 114 -19.22 6.52 13.23
N GLY A 115 -18.78 7.77 13.38
CA GLY A 115 -18.17 8.30 14.61
C GLY A 115 -16.72 7.87 14.85
N TYR A 116 -16.09 7.16 13.90
CA TYR A 116 -14.69 6.75 14.04
C TYR A 116 -13.77 7.95 13.78
N LYS A 117 -12.85 8.21 14.70
CA LYS A 117 -11.97 9.40 14.66
C LYS A 117 -10.52 8.99 14.38
N ILE A 118 -9.92 9.61 13.37
CA ILE A 118 -8.51 9.46 13.01
C ILE A 118 -7.87 10.81 12.69
N LYS A 119 -6.54 10.86 12.76
CA LYS A 119 -5.74 11.95 12.23
C LYS A 119 -4.88 11.42 11.08
N THR A 120 -5.01 12.01 9.91
CA THR A 120 -4.41 11.50 8.67
C THR A 120 -3.73 12.61 7.87
N SER A 121 -2.75 12.24 7.03
CA SER A 121 -2.06 13.17 6.12
C SER A 121 -3.04 13.86 5.17
N THR A 122 -2.77 15.13 4.84
CA THR A 122 -3.53 15.89 3.84
C THR A 122 -3.00 15.68 2.42
N ILE A 123 -1.74 15.28 2.27
CA ILE A 123 -1.03 15.25 0.98
C ILE A 123 -1.75 14.43 -0.09
N PRO A 124 -2.25 13.20 0.18
CA PRO A 124 -2.94 12.44 -0.87
C PRO A 124 -4.17 13.16 -1.44
N ASN A 125 -4.84 13.96 -0.62
CA ASN A 125 -6.04 14.71 -1.04
C ASN A 125 -5.72 16.07 -1.71
N GLU A 126 -4.45 16.44 -1.75
CA GLU A 126 -3.94 17.65 -2.40
C GLU A 126 -3.37 17.34 -3.80
N CYS A 127 -3.40 16.07 -4.22
CA CYS A 127 -2.92 15.59 -5.52
C CYS A 127 -4.08 15.17 -6.41
N ASP A 128 -3.89 15.25 -7.74
CA ASP A 128 -4.91 14.85 -8.72
C ASP A 128 -5.08 13.34 -8.80
N TYR A 129 -4.00 12.60 -8.51
CA TYR A 129 -3.97 11.14 -8.64
C TYR A 129 -3.08 10.51 -7.57
N VAL A 130 -3.49 9.36 -7.07
CA VAL A 130 -2.74 8.61 -6.04
C VAL A 130 -2.46 7.21 -6.54
N ILE A 131 -1.17 6.85 -6.59
CA ILE A 131 -0.70 5.48 -6.91
C ILE A 131 -0.12 4.86 -5.65
N SER A 132 -0.65 3.72 -5.23
CA SER A 132 -0.15 2.96 -4.09
C SER A 132 0.64 1.73 -4.58
N LEU A 133 1.82 1.48 -3.98
CA LEU A 133 2.75 0.40 -4.33
C LEU A 133 2.93 -0.58 -3.16
N PRO A 134 1.89 -1.32 -2.74
CA PRO A 134 1.98 -2.27 -1.65
C PRO A 134 2.75 -3.53 -2.05
N VAL A 135 3.35 -4.18 -1.06
CA VAL A 135 3.83 -5.56 -1.14
C VAL A 135 2.86 -6.46 -0.39
N LEU A 136 2.40 -7.52 -1.03
CA LEU A 136 1.52 -8.50 -0.40
C LEU A 136 2.28 -9.30 0.66
N LYS A 137 1.72 -9.39 1.88
CA LYS A 137 2.34 -10.11 3.02
C LYS A 137 1.29 -10.62 4.00
N ALA A 138 1.58 -11.71 4.71
CA ALA A 138 0.89 -12.06 5.93
C ALA A 138 1.04 -10.94 6.99
N HIS A 139 0.09 -10.84 7.90
CA HIS A 139 0.14 -9.86 9.00
C HIS A 139 -0.47 -10.46 10.27
N LYS A 140 0.31 -10.57 11.34
CA LYS A 140 -0.11 -11.23 12.59
C LYS A 140 -1.45 -10.71 13.13
N GLN A 141 -1.64 -9.39 13.19
CA GLN A 141 -2.85 -8.79 13.76
C GLN A 141 -3.97 -8.65 12.74
N CYS A 142 -3.66 -8.37 11.48
CA CYS A 142 -4.66 -8.01 10.46
C CYS A 142 -4.99 -9.15 9.49
N GLY A 143 -4.26 -10.26 9.52
CA GLY A 143 -4.35 -11.37 8.58
C GLY A 143 -3.47 -11.15 7.35
N LEU A 144 -3.66 -10.05 6.62
CA LEU A 144 -2.80 -9.67 5.51
C LEU A 144 -2.47 -8.17 5.50
N SER A 145 -1.40 -7.82 4.79
CA SER A 145 -1.02 -6.48 4.37
C SER A 145 -1.02 -6.45 2.84
N GLY A 146 -1.84 -5.60 2.27
CA GLY A 146 -2.05 -5.46 0.83
C GLY A 146 -2.48 -4.04 0.46
N ALA A 147 -3.42 -3.89 -0.46
CA ALA A 147 -3.90 -2.61 -0.95
C ALA A 147 -4.51 -1.74 0.16
N LEU A 148 -5.49 -2.25 0.90
CA LEU A 148 -6.15 -1.52 1.99
C LEU A 148 -5.18 -1.12 3.10
N LYS A 149 -4.37 -2.08 3.56
CA LYS A 149 -3.48 -1.88 4.71
C LYS A 149 -2.31 -0.96 4.39
N ASN A 150 -1.88 -0.84 3.14
CA ASN A 150 -0.81 0.09 2.77
C ASN A 150 -1.17 1.54 3.11
N GLN A 151 -2.46 1.92 3.02
CA GLN A 151 -2.94 3.27 3.34
C GLN A 151 -2.82 3.63 4.84
N PHE A 152 -2.55 2.63 5.69
CA PHE A 152 -2.31 2.83 7.12
C PHE A 152 -1.13 3.77 7.40
N GLY A 153 -0.18 3.90 6.46
CA GLY A 153 0.92 4.85 6.50
C GLY A 153 0.51 6.33 6.50
N TYR A 154 -0.74 6.66 6.13
CA TYR A 154 -1.27 8.02 6.21
C TYR A 154 -1.64 8.46 7.63
N LEU A 155 -1.87 7.51 8.54
CA LEU A 155 -2.31 7.78 9.90
C LEU A 155 -1.22 8.42 10.76
N SER A 156 -1.62 9.23 11.73
CA SER A 156 -0.72 9.76 12.75
C SER A 156 -0.08 8.62 13.56
N LYS A 157 1.13 8.87 14.10
CA LYS A 157 1.80 7.91 14.99
C LYS A 157 0.91 7.49 16.16
N LEU A 158 0.21 8.45 16.78
CA LEU A 158 -0.65 8.18 17.92
C LEU A 158 -1.80 7.25 17.54
N ASP A 159 -2.52 7.50 16.43
CA ASP A 159 -3.61 6.64 15.99
C ASP A 159 -3.13 5.22 15.69
N ARG A 160 -1.95 5.08 15.07
CA ARG A 160 -1.35 3.76 14.81
C ARG A 160 -1.00 3.02 16.10
N ILE A 161 -0.44 3.70 17.11
CA ILE A 161 -0.16 3.12 18.43
C ILE A 161 -1.47 2.65 19.07
N LEU A 162 -2.50 3.52 19.13
CA LEU A 162 -3.80 3.19 19.72
C LEU A 162 -4.48 1.98 19.06
N MET A 163 -4.27 1.81 17.75
CA MET A 163 -4.81 0.67 16.99
C MET A 163 -3.99 -0.62 17.25
N HIS A 164 -2.66 -0.53 17.30
CA HIS A 164 -1.82 -1.69 17.59
C HIS A 164 -1.96 -2.17 19.05
N THR A 165 -2.20 -1.27 19.99
CA THR A 165 -2.49 -1.59 21.41
C THR A 165 -3.96 -1.98 21.65
N LYS A 166 -4.78 -2.11 20.60
CA LYS A 166 -6.21 -2.48 20.64
C LYS A 166 -7.13 -1.49 21.38
N ILE A 167 -6.66 -0.28 21.73
CA ILE A 167 -7.49 0.80 22.27
C ILE A 167 -8.48 1.29 21.18
N LYS A 168 -8.03 1.30 19.92
CA LYS A 168 -8.89 1.51 18.76
C LYS A 168 -8.95 0.24 17.89
N ASP A 169 -10.07 0.00 17.25
CA ASP A 169 -10.21 -1.11 16.29
C ASP A 169 -9.38 -0.85 15.02
N ILE A 170 -8.29 -1.60 14.86
CA ILE A 170 -7.38 -1.47 13.70
C ILE A 170 -8.07 -1.79 12.38
N HIS A 171 -9.01 -2.74 12.37
CA HIS A 171 -9.69 -3.15 11.12
C HIS A 171 -10.64 -2.06 10.63
N LYS A 172 -11.37 -1.42 11.55
CA LYS A 172 -12.16 -0.22 11.24
C LYS A 172 -11.25 0.93 10.80
N GLY A 173 -10.13 1.14 11.50
CA GLY A 173 -9.16 2.17 11.18
C GLY A 173 -8.55 2.02 9.78
N ILE A 174 -8.29 0.79 9.32
CA ILE A 174 -7.85 0.50 7.94
C ILE A 174 -8.94 0.89 6.94
N ALA A 175 -10.20 0.54 7.17
CA ALA A 175 -11.29 0.96 6.29
C ALA A 175 -11.45 2.49 6.29
N GLU A 176 -11.49 3.13 7.45
CA GLU A 176 -11.71 4.57 7.56
C GLU A 176 -10.60 5.42 6.94
N VAL A 177 -9.34 4.99 6.99
CA VAL A 177 -8.25 5.73 6.33
C VAL A 177 -8.34 5.66 4.80
N ASN A 178 -8.87 4.57 4.24
CA ASN A 178 -9.11 4.45 2.80
C ASN A 178 -10.27 5.36 2.34
N ILE A 179 -11.28 5.62 3.20
CA ILE A 179 -12.32 6.62 2.91
C ILE A 179 -11.74 8.04 2.99
N ALA A 180 -10.95 8.31 4.02
CA ALA A 180 -10.38 9.64 4.25
C ALA A 180 -9.33 10.04 3.20
N ASN A 181 -8.66 9.06 2.60
CA ASN A 181 -7.61 9.23 1.60
C ASN A 181 -7.81 8.23 0.44
N PRO A 182 -8.73 8.50 -0.50
CA PRO A 182 -8.95 7.63 -1.64
C PRO A 182 -7.70 7.46 -2.49
N THR A 183 -7.53 6.27 -3.04
CA THR A 183 -6.41 5.92 -3.93
C THR A 183 -6.97 5.50 -5.28
N ASN A 184 -6.38 6.01 -6.35
CA ASN A 184 -6.86 5.81 -7.72
C ASN A 184 -6.34 4.51 -8.33
N LEU A 185 -5.09 4.12 -8.01
CA LEU A 185 -4.47 2.93 -8.58
C LEU A 185 -3.61 2.22 -7.53
N PHE A 186 -3.79 0.91 -7.43
CA PHE A 186 -2.96 0.02 -6.63
C PHE A 186 -2.15 -0.87 -7.57
N ILE A 187 -0.83 -0.95 -7.36
CA ILE A 187 0.08 -1.88 -8.03
C ILE A 187 0.69 -2.74 -6.93
N VAL A 188 0.16 -3.94 -6.76
CA VAL A 188 0.55 -4.86 -5.69
C VAL A 188 1.64 -5.80 -6.19
N ASP A 189 2.79 -5.75 -5.54
CA ASP A 189 3.87 -6.71 -5.75
C ASP A 189 3.62 -7.93 -4.86
N ALA A 190 3.49 -9.08 -5.48
CA ALA A 190 3.41 -10.41 -4.90
C ALA A 190 4.39 -11.38 -5.59
N ILE A 191 5.47 -10.87 -6.19
CA ILE A 191 6.54 -11.74 -6.73
C ILE A 191 7.17 -12.48 -5.57
N GLN A 192 7.73 -11.74 -4.59
CA GLN A 192 8.09 -12.27 -3.29
C GLN A 192 7.13 -11.72 -2.23
N THR A 193 6.88 -12.52 -1.22
CA THR A 193 5.98 -12.21 -0.12
C THR A 193 6.57 -12.68 1.21
N LEU A 194 5.92 -12.32 2.32
CA LEU A 194 6.21 -12.88 3.64
C LEU A 194 4.98 -13.66 4.13
N THR A 195 5.20 -14.89 4.55
CA THR A 195 4.24 -15.71 5.30
C THR A 195 4.43 -15.50 6.80
N LYS A 196 3.46 -15.90 7.62
CA LYS A 196 3.46 -15.86 9.10
C LYS A 196 3.45 -14.45 9.71
N ALA A 197 4.21 -13.48 9.19
CA ALA A 197 4.25 -12.11 9.71
C ALA A 197 4.65 -11.11 8.61
N GLN A 198 4.46 -9.82 8.89
CA GLN A 198 4.68 -8.73 7.93
C GLN A 198 6.13 -8.26 7.80
N GLU A 199 7.03 -8.72 8.67
CA GLU A 199 8.46 -8.39 8.70
C GLU A 199 9.27 -9.60 9.16
N CYS A 200 10.49 -9.75 8.66
CA CYS A 200 11.38 -10.84 9.07
C CYS A 200 11.71 -10.78 10.56
N ARG A 201 11.95 -9.59 11.11
CA ARG A 201 12.19 -9.38 12.56
C ARG A 201 11.00 -9.80 13.44
N HIS A 202 9.80 -9.91 12.88
CA HIS A 202 8.61 -10.42 13.55
C HIS A 202 8.33 -11.89 13.29
N GLY A 203 9.25 -12.59 12.63
CA GLY A 203 9.13 -14.00 12.26
C GLY A 203 8.46 -14.23 10.91
N GLY A 204 8.47 -13.24 10.03
CA GLY A 204 8.04 -13.38 8.63
C GLY A 204 9.03 -14.27 7.88
N CYS A 205 8.49 -15.20 7.10
CA CYS A 205 9.28 -16.12 6.27
C CYS A 205 9.10 -15.74 4.79
N PRO A 206 10.19 -15.45 4.05
CA PRO A 206 10.11 -15.20 2.62
C PRO A 206 9.51 -16.38 1.85
N ALA A 207 8.66 -16.08 0.89
CA ALA A 207 8.04 -17.03 -0.02
C ALA A 207 7.82 -16.37 -1.39
N GLN A 208 7.48 -17.14 -2.41
CA GLN A 208 7.27 -16.65 -3.77
C GLN A 208 5.87 -16.98 -4.25
N LEU A 209 5.22 -16.00 -4.87
CA LEU A 209 3.98 -16.15 -5.60
C LEU A 209 4.17 -15.84 -7.09
N ASN A 210 5.33 -15.25 -7.47
CA ASN A 210 5.71 -14.90 -8.83
C ASN A 210 4.58 -14.15 -9.57
N THR A 211 3.95 -13.22 -8.91
CA THR A 211 2.76 -12.55 -9.42
C THR A 211 2.78 -11.07 -9.10
N MET A 212 2.39 -10.25 -10.05
CA MET A 212 2.00 -8.86 -9.82
C MET A 212 0.54 -8.65 -10.20
N MET A 213 -0.12 -7.71 -9.54
CA MET A 213 -1.49 -7.34 -9.87
C MET A 213 -1.74 -5.84 -9.69
N ALA A 214 -2.68 -5.30 -10.47
CA ALA A 214 -3.06 -3.90 -10.38
C ALA A 214 -4.56 -3.71 -10.59
N GLY A 215 -5.11 -2.67 -9.96
CA GLY A 215 -6.52 -2.33 -10.05
C GLY A 215 -6.87 -1.09 -9.25
N THR A 216 -8.12 -0.67 -9.34
CA THR A 216 -8.62 0.55 -8.69
C THR A 216 -9.44 0.25 -7.43
N ASP A 217 -9.84 -1.00 -7.22
CA ASP A 217 -10.68 -1.44 -6.09
C ASP A 217 -9.85 -2.20 -5.06
N PRO A 218 -9.52 -1.59 -3.91
CA PRO A 218 -8.67 -2.23 -2.90
C PRO A 218 -9.34 -3.43 -2.21
N VAL A 219 -10.67 -3.49 -2.17
CA VAL A 219 -11.42 -4.63 -1.59
C VAL A 219 -11.28 -5.85 -2.49
N ALA A 220 -11.46 -5.67 -3.80
CA ALA A 220 -11.22 -6.71 -4.80
C ALA A 220 -9.78 -7.22 -4.76
N MET A 221 -8.81 -6.27 -4.76
CA MET A 221 -7.38 -6.55 -4.70
C MET A 221 -7.00 -7.38 -3.47
N ASP A 222 -7.46 -6.99 -2.28
CA ASP A 222 -7.14 -7.71 -1.05
C ASP A 222 -7.91 -9.03 -0.91
N THR A 223 -9.10 -9.15 -1.53
CA THR A 223 -9.83 -10.44 -1.63
C THR A 223 -9.05 -11.45 -2.47
N LEU A 224 -8.50 -11.04 -3.62
CA LEU A 224 -7.63 -11.90 -4.43
C LEU A 224 -6.32 -12.20 -3.69
N SER A 225 -5.71 -11.19 -3.07
CA SER A 225 -4.49 -11.30 -2.26
C SER A 225 -4.61 -12.34 -1.16
N GLN A 226 -5.74 -12.36 -0.46
CA GLN A 226 -6.04 -13.35 0.57
C GLN A 226 -6.02 -14.77 0.01
N LYS A 227 -6.71 -15.01 -1.11
CA LYS A 227 -6.73 -16.32 -1.78
C LYS A 227 -5.31 -16.75 -2.20
N MET A 228 -4.53 -15.83 -2.74
CA MET A 228 -3.15 -16.09 -3.14
C MET A 228 -2.26 -16.47 -1.94
N LEU A 229 -2.33 -15.73 -0.84
CA LEU A 229 -1.57 -16.08 0.37
C LEU A 229 -2.00 -17.43 0.95
N GLN A 230 -3.28 -17.78 0.90
CA GLN A 230 -3.79 -19.06 1.38
C GLN A 230 -3.21 -20.27 0.63
N THR A 231 -2.74 -20.10 -0.60
CA THR A 231 -2.10 -21.21 -1.35
C THR A 231 -0.73 -21.59 -0.78
N ILE A 232 -0.08 -20.69 -0.03
CA ILE A 232 1.28 -20.89 0.50
C ILE A 232 1.37 -20.76 2.04
N ASP A 233 0.32 -20.25 2.68
CA ASP A 233 0.23 -20.08 4.14
C ASP A 233 -1.19 -20.39 4.63
N HIS A 234 -1.42 -21.62 5.08
CA HIS A 234 -2.71 -22.10 5.56
C HIS A 234 -3.16 -21.43 6.88
N THR A 235 -2.31 -20.61 7.52
CA THR A 235 -2.67 -19.84 8.72
C THR A 235 -3.46 -18.58 8.38
N ILE A 236 -3.50 -18.18 7.11
CA ILE A 236 -4.26 -17.02 6.64
C ILE A 236 -5.77 -17.30 6.76
N LYS A 237 -6.44 -16.50 7.58
CA LYS A 237 -7.88 -16.66 7.86
C LYS A 237 -8.72 -16.38 6.63
N THR A 238 -9.83 -17.12 6.50
CA THR A 238 -10.84 -16.90 5.45
C THR A 238 -11.68 -15.65 5.67
N ASN A 239 -11.74 -15.16 6.92
CA ASN A 239 -12.50 -13.97 7.29
C ASN A 239 -11.55 -12.86 7.76
N ILE A 240 -11.18 -11.96 6.87
CA ILE A 240 -10.32 -10.81 7.17
C ILE A 240 -11.19 -9.58 7.42
N LYS A 241 -11.26 -9.16 8.68
CA LYS A 241 -12.20 -8.13 9.16
C LYS A 241 -12.09 -6.79 8.40
N HIS A 242 -10.88 -6.31 8.10
CA HIS A 242 -10.75 -5.01 7.43
C HIS A 242 -11.24 -5.05 5.97
N ILE A 243 -11.16 -6.19 5.27
CA ILE A 243 -11.76 -6.36 3.94
C ILE A 243 -13.28 -6.27 4.04
N ASN A 244 -13.88 -6.92 5.05
CA ASN A 244 -15.32 -6.88 5.26
C ASN A 244 -15.82 -5.49 5.64
N TYR A 245 -15.11 -4.78 6.53
CA TYR A 245 -15.46 -3.40 6.85
C TYR A 245 -15.31 -2.47 5.65
N ALA A 246 -14.27 -2.64 4.84
CA ALA A 246 -14.07 -1.84 3.63
C ALA A 246 -15.21 -2.04 2.63
N GLU A 247 -15.66 -3.28 2.42
CA GLU A 247 -16.83 -3.57 1.58
C GLU A 247 -18.12 -3.00 2.17
N GLN A 248 -18.38 -3.23 3.46
CA GLN A 248 -19.53 -2.70 4.19
C GLN A 248 -19.60 -1.17 4.15
N TYR A 249 -18.45 -0.50 4.14
CA TYR A 249 -18.34 0.97 4.13
C TYR A 249 -18.37 1.56 2.70
N GLY A 250 -18.52 0.72 1.68
CA GLY A 250 -18.68 1.16 0.30
C GLY A 250 -17.37 1.58 -0.39
N ILE A 251 -16.20 1.13 0.12
CA ILE A 251 -14.90 1.43 -0.48
C ILE A 251 -14.69 0.66 -1.79
N GLY A 252 -15.25 -0.54 -1.87
CA GLY A 252 -15.15 -1.42 -3.03
C GLY A 252 -16.01 -2.67 -2.84
N LYS A 253 -15.84 -3.65 -3.72
CA LYS A 253 -16.58 -4.93 -3.71
C LYS A 253 -15.61 -6.08 -3.85
N LYS A 254 -15.91 -7.21 -3.20
CA LYS A 254 -15.14 -8.45 -3.34
C LYS A 254 -15.22 -9.05 -4.74
N ASP A 255 -16.36 -8.85 -5.40
CA ASP A 255 -16.58 -9.35 -6.76
C ASP A 255 -15.70 -8.60 -7.76
N HIS A 256 -14.94 -9.35 -8.56
CA HIS A 256 -14.00 -8.82 -9.53
C HIS A 256 -13.85 -9.72 -10.75
N LYS A 257 -13.37 -9.13 -11.84
CA LYS A 257 -12.90 -9.85 -13.03
C LYS A 257 -11.37 -9.84 -13.02
N ILE A 258 -10.77 -10.94 -13.42
CA ILE A 258 -9.33 -11.06 -13.63
C ILE A 258 -9.04 -10.91 -15.12
N LYS A 259 -8.04 -10.10 -15.46
CA LYS A 259 -7.51 -9.96 -16.81
C LYS A 259 -6.01 -10.17 -16.78
N GLU A 260 -5.54 -11.25 -17.38
CA GLU A 260 -4.12 -11.53 -17.56
C GLU A 260 -3.50 -10.59 -18.60
N ILE A 261 -2.24 -10.14 -18.37
CA ILE A 261 -1.51 -9.18 -19.24
C ILE A 261 -0.02 -9.53 -19.39
#